data_dffb0d20a903fa5e8f0b795d5ab5a45d
#
_entry.id   dffb0d20a903fa5e8f0b795d5ab5a45d
#
_cell.length_a   1.000
_cell.length_b   1.000
_cell.length_c   1.000
_cell.angle_alpha   90.00
_cell.angle_beta   90.00
_cell.angle_gamma   90.00
#
_symmetry.space_group_name_H-M   'P 1'
#
loop_
_entity.id
_entity.type
_entity.pdbx_description
1 polymer ?
#
loop_
_entity_poly.entity_id
_entity_poly.type
_entity_poly.pdbx_seq_one_letter_code
_entity_poly.pdbx_strand_id
1 'polypeptide(L)'
;MHPAVSNGSYDIAKIRADFPALAMQVYGKPLVYLDNAASAQKPNQVLDRLQRAYTEQYANVHRGLHYLANEATEAYEAARETVRAFINAERKEEIIFTRNATEAINLVAYTFGRERIKAGDEIVLSIMEHHSNIVPWHFLRERQGAV
;
A
#
# COMPACT_ATOMS: atom_id res chain seq x y z
N MET A 1 -11.68 12.34 -9.35
CA MET A 1 -11.90 13.03 -8.05
C MET A 1 -13.07 12.36 -7.36
N HIS A 2 -13.02 12.10 -6.06
CA HIS A 2 -14.11 11.45 -5.34
C HIS A 2 -15.38 12.33 -5.37
N PRO A 3 -16.58 11.78 -5.58
CA PRO A 3 -17.83 12.56 -5.73
C PRO A 3 -18.24 13.33 -4.45
N ALA A 4 -17.63 13.03 -3.31
CA ALA A 4 -17.82 13.79 -2.06
C ALA A 4 -16.84 14.97 -1.89
N VAL A 5 -16.03 15.26 -2.90
CA VAL A 5 -15.11 16.41 -2.89
C VAL A 5 -15.54 17.42 -3.94
N SER A 6 -15.90 18.61 -3.50
CA SER A 6 -16.26 19.73 -4.37
C SER A 6 -15.66 21.03 -3.85
N ASN A 7 -15.07 21.84 -4.73
CA ASN A 7 -14.50 23.15 -4.40
C ASN A 7 -13.57 23.17 -3.18
N GLY A 8 -12.76 22.09 -3.00
CA GLY A 8 -11.86 21.97 -1.86
C GLY A 8 -12.54 21.60 -0.52
N SER A 9 -13.84 21.36 -0.53
CA SER A 9 -14.62 20.91 0.62
C SER A 9 -14.90 19.41 0.56
N TYR A 10 -14.93 18.76 1.72
CA TYR A 10 -15.28 17.33 1.87
C TYR A 10 -16.67 17.17 2.48
N ASP A 11 -17.51 16.39 1.81
CA ASP A 11 -18.73 15.87 2.44
C ASP A 11 -18.35 14.66 3.31
N ILE A 12 -18.11 14.93 4.58
CA ILE A 12 -17.67 13.92 5.56
C ILE A 12 -18.70 12.81 5.73
N ALA A 13 -19.99 13.12 5.72
CA ALA A 13 -21.05 12.12 5.87
C ALA A 13 -21.05 11.14 4.69
N LYS A 14 -20.89 11.65 3.48
CA LYS A 14 -20.82 10.84 2.26
C LYS A 14 -19.55 10.00 2.22
N ILE A 15 -18.39 10.54 2.63
CA ILE A 15 -17.16 9.76 2.73
C ILE A 15 -17.29 8.65 3.78
N ARG A 16 -17.83 8.96 4.96
CA ARG A 16 -18.02 7.97 6.02
C ARG A 16 -18.96 6.83 5.64
N ALA A 17 -19.96 7.10 4.80
CA ALA A 17 -20.89 6.08 4.29
C ALA A 17 -20.19 4.98 3.46
N ASP A 18 -19.03 5.27 2.87
CA ASP A 18 -18.23 4.28 2.15
C ASP A 18 -17.54 3.26 3.09
N PHE A 19 -17.46 3.54 4.39
CA PHE A 19 -16.75 2.70 5.37
C PHE A 19 -17.73 2.02 6.32
N PRO A 20 -18.15 0.77 6.06
CA PRO A 20 -19.19 0.10 6.82
C PRO A 20 -18.86 -0.05 8.32
N ALA A 21 -17.59 -0.21 8.69
CA ALA A 21 -17.17 -0.28 10.08
C ALA A 21 -17.49 1.00 10.86
N LEU A 22 -17.51 2.16 10.21
CA LEU A 22 -17.81 3.44 10.86
C LEU A 22 -19.29 3.67 11.13
N ALA A 23 -20.18 2.81 10.62
CA ALA A 23 -21.60 2.81 10.92
C ALA A 23 -21.94 2.05 12.24
N MET A 24 -20.96 1.36 12.81
CA MET A 24 -21.17 0.57 14.04
C MET A 24 -21.48 1.47 15.24
N GLN A 25 -22.21 0.87 16.17
CA GLN A 25 -22.40 1.45 17.52
C GLN A 25 -21.66 0.60 18.56
N VAL A 26 -21.00 1.27 19.48
CA VAL A 26 -20.28 0.67 20.60
C VAL A 26 -20.82 1.25 21.89
N TYR A 27 -21.34 0.39 22.75
CA TYR A 27 -22.00 0.78 24.01
C TYR A 27 -23.13 1.81 23.81
N GLY A 28 -23.91 1.67 22.71
CA GLY A 28 -25.02 2.56 22.38
C GLY A 28 -24.62 3.94 21.85
N LYS A 29 -23.34 4.14 21.49
CA LYS A 29 -22.82 5.37 20.89
C LYS A 29 -22.20 5.10 19.51
N PRO A 30 -22.20 6.06 18.59
CA PRO A 30 -21.51 5.91 17.32
C PRO A 30 -20.01 5.61 17.52
N LEU A 31 -19.46 4.70 16.71
CA LEU A 31 -18.04 4.39 16.76
C LEU A 31 -17.20 5.63 16.42
N VAL A 32 -16.26 5.93 17.30
CA VAL A 32 -15.13 6.83 17.04
C VAL A 32 -13.87 5.98 16.87
N TYR A 33 -13.30 6.00 15.67
CA TYR A 33 -12.10 5.23 15.35
C TYR A 33 -10.97 6.19 14.93
N LEU A 34 -9.91 6.25 15.72
CA LEU A 34 -8.80 7.19 15.53
C LEU A 34 -7.45 6.50 15.26
N ASP A 35 -7.46 5.19 15.01
CA ASP A 35 -6.25 4.37 14.85
C ASP A 35 -6.02 3.92 13.39
N ASN A 36 -6.41 4.74 12.42
CA ASN A 36 -6.20 4.43 11.00
C ASN A 36 -4.72 4.38 10.59
N ALA A 37 -3.83 5.00 11.35
CA ALA A 37 -2.39 4.93 11.11
C ALA A 37 -1.85 3.50 11.30
N ALA A 38 -2.36 2.77 12.29
CA ALA A 38 -2.00 1.38 12.52
C ALA A 38 -2.84 0.42 11.65
N SER A 39 -4.15 0.64 11.55
CA SER A 39 -5.08 -0.23 10.83
C SER A 39 -6.18 0.56 10.13
N ALA A 40 -5.95 0.94 8.89
CA ALA A 40 -6.94 1.67 8.10
C ALA A 40 -8.21 0.85 7.84
N GLN A 41 -9.37 1.43 8.14
CA GLN A 41 -10.66 0.84 7.77
C GLN A 41 -10.80 0.73 6.25
N LYS A 42 -11.53 -0.28 5.79
CA LYS A 42 -11.68 -0.57 4.37
C LYS A 42 -12.98 0.01 3.84
N PRO A 43 -12.94 0.77 2.75
CA PRO A 43 -14.16 1.23 2.07
C PRO A 43 -14.84 0.08 1.31
N ASN A 44 -16.13 0.23 1.04
CA ASN A 44 -16.93 -0.75 0.29
C ASN A 44 -16.28 -1.14 -1.03
N GLN A 45 -15.71 -0.19 -1.77
CA GLN A 45 -15.05 -0.44 -3.05
C GLN A 45 -13.88 -1.45 -2.93
N VAL A 46 -13.15 -1.43 -1.82
CA VAL A 46 -12.07 -2.39 -1.54
C VAL A 46 -12.65 -3.75 -1.14
N LEU A 47 -13.69 -3.76 -0.31
CA LEU A 47 -14.35 -5.00 0.14
C LEU A 47 -14.99 -5.73 -1.04
N ASP A 48 -15.75 -5.02 -1.88
CA ASP A 48 -16.40 -5.55 -3.08
C ASP A 48 -15.36 -6.08 -4.08
N ARG A 49 -14.26 -5.34 -4.28
CA ARG A 49 -13.18 -5.80 -5.17
C ARG A 49 -12.50 -7.06 -4.66
N LEU A 50 -12.28 -7.16 -3.35
CA LEU A 50 -11.70 -8.33 -2.72
C LEU A 50 -12.65 -9.54 -2.83
N GLN A 51 -13.92 -9.34 -2.53
CA GLN A 51 -14.95 -10.38 -2.68
C GLN A 51 -14.99 -10.89 -4.13
N ARG A 52 -15.08 -9.99 -5.11
CA ARG A 52 -15.10 -10.34 -6.53
C ARG A 52 -13.85 -11.11 -6.96
N ALA A 53 -12.68 -10.74 -6.44
CA ALA A 53 -11.44 -11.45 -6.75
C ALA A 53 -11.53 -12.93 -6.36
N TYR A 54 -12.08 -13.24 -5.18
CA TYR A 54 -12.20 -14.61 -4.71
C TYR A 54 -13.36 -15.39 -5.32
N THR A 55 -14.47 -14.73 -5.62
CA THR A 55 -15.67 -15.42 -6.13
C THR A 55 -15.68 -15.62 -7.64
N GLU A 56 -14.98 -14.75 -8.40
CA GLU A 56 -15.11 -14.73 -9.86
C GLU A 56 -13.78 -14.81 -10.62
N GLN A 57 -12.65 -14.42 -10.01
CA GLN A 57 -11.39 -14.21 -10.74
C GLN A 57 -10.18 -14.89 -10.09
N TYR A 58 -10.38 -15.81 -9.14
CA TYR A 58 -9.27 -16.38 -8.39
C TYR A 58 -8.53 -17.45 -9.21
N ALA A 59 -7.34 -17.11 -9.67
CA ALA A 59 -6.43 -18.00 -10.38
C ALA A 59 -4.98 -17.51 -10.30
N ASN A 60 -4.04 -18.32 -10.77
CA ASN A 60 -2.62 -17.93 -10.89
C ASN A 60 -2.46 -16.83 -11.91
N VAL A 61 -1.87 -15.73 -11.46
CA VAL A 61 -1.48 -14.58 -12.30
C VAL A 61 -0.29 -14.97 -13.18
N HIS A 62 -0.28 -14.57 -14.46
CA HIS A 62 0.78 -14.73 -15.46
C HIS A 62 1.11 -16.16 -15.91
N ARG A 63 0.55 -17.21 -15.31
CA ARG A 63 0.96 -18.60 -15.59
C ARG A 63 -0.15 -19.54 -16.06
N GLY A 64 -1.38 -19.10 -16.12
CA GLY A 64 -2.49 -19.89 -16.60
C GLY A 64 -2.83 -19.58 -18.05
N LEU A 65 -3.27 -20.61 -18.78
CA LEU A 65 -3.75 -20.49 -20.16
C LEU A 65 -5.29 -20.51 -20.26
N HIS A 66 -5.97 -20.50 -19.13
CA HIS A 66 -7.43 -20.57 -19.04
C HIS A 66 -8.02 -19.19 -18.68
N TYR A 67 -9.34 -19.05 -18.92
CA TYR A 67 -10.07 -17.82 -18.76
C TYR A 67 -9.81 -17.09 -17.42
N LEU A 68 -9.96 -17.77 -16.28
CA LEU A 68 -9.77 -17.15 -14.96
C LEU A 68 -8.34 -16.62 -14.74
N ALA A 69 -7.32 -17.31 -15.28
CA ALA A 69 -5.94 -16.84 -15.18
C ALA A 69 -5.69 -15.58 -16.00
N ASN A 70 -6.33 -15.46 -17.16
CA ASN A 70 -6.28 -14.24 -17.98
C ASN A 70 -6.96 -13.09 -17.27
N GLU A 71 -8.19 -13.27 -16.75
CA GLU A 71 -8.92 -12.27 -15.97
C GLU A 71 -8.13 -11.80 -14.75
N ALA A 72 -7.54 -12.73 -13.99
CA ALA A 72 -6.72 -12.39 -12.83
C ALA A 72 -5.46 -11.60 -13.24
N THR A 73 -4.82 -11.96 -14.35
CA THR A 73 -3.63 -11.28 -14.87
C THR A 73 -3.97 -9.88 -15.35
N GLU A 74 -5.03 -9.71 -16.12
CA GLU A 74 -5.48 -8.40 -16.60
C GLU A 74 -5.84 -7.47 -15.44
N ALA A 75 -6.58 -7.97 -14.45
CA ALA A 75 -6.94 -7.20 -13.26
C ALA A 75 -5.71 -6.78 -12.43
N TYR A 76 -4.72 -7.66 -12.30
CA TYR A 76 -3.48 -7.38 -11.58
C TYR A 76 -2.64 -6.31 -12.31
N GLU A 77 -2.46 -6.44 -13.63
CA GLU A 77 -1.71 -5.47 -14.41
C GLU A 77 -2.44 -4.12 -14.54
N ALA A 78 -3.77 -4.11 -14.60
CA ALA A 78 -4.56 -2.88 -14.54
C ALA A 78 -4.39 -2.15 -13.19
N ALA A 79 -4.33 -2.89 -12.08
CA ALA A 79 -4.04 -2.30 -10.77
C ALA A 79 -2.64 -1.68 -10.74
N ARG A 80 -1.64 -2.34 -11.33
CA ARG A 80 -0.27 -1.83 -11.46
C ARG A 80 -0.24 -0.51 -12.24
N GLU A 81 -0.94 -0.46 -13.38
CA GLU A 81 -1.04 0.75 -14.20
C GLU A 81 -1.76 1.89 -13.46
N THR A 82 -2.79 1.58 -12.69
CA THR A 82 -3.49 2.57 -11.85
C THR A 82 -2.55 3.19 -10.82
N VAL A 83 -1.73 2.38 -10.15
CA VAL A 83 -0.73 2.87 -9.18
C VAL A 83 0.34 3.67 -9.89
N ARG A 84 0.85 3.18 -11.04
CA ARG A 84 1.83 3.91 -11.87
C ARG A 84 1.35 5.33 -12.17
N ALA A 85 0.13 5.44 -12.67
CA ALA A 85 -0.44 6.74 -13.04
C ALA A 85 -0.66 7.64 -11.81
N PHE A 86 -1.10 7.06 -10.68
CA PHE A 86 -1.34 7.80 -9.44
C PHE A 86 -0.08 8.44 -8.85
N ILE A 87 1.05 7.71 -8.84
CA ILE A 87 2.32 8.22 -8.32
C ILE A 87 3.19 8.87 -9.39
N ASN A 88 2.68 9.00 -10.63
CA ASN A 88 3.39 9.56 -11.78
C ASN A 88 4.72 8.85 -12.09
N ALA A 89 4.78 7.53 -11.95
CA ALA A 89 5.93 6.74 -12.36
C ALA A 89 5.99 6.68 -13.91
N GLU A 90 7.18 6.60 -14.48
CA GLU A 90 7.38 6.58 -15.93
C GLU A 90 6.89 5.27 -16.54
N ARG A 91 7.21 4.14 -15.90
CA ARG A 91 6.92 2.80 -16.40
C ARG A 91 6.25 1.92 -15.34
N LYS A 92 5.42 0.99 -15.78
CA LYS A 92 4.73 0.05 -14.88
C LYS A 92 5.67 -0.92 -14.14
N GLU A 93 6.84 -1.18 -14.72
CA GLU A 93 7.90 -2.02 -14.13
C GLU A 93 8.53 -1.39 -12.88
N GLU A 94 8.36 -0.08 -12.68
CA GLU A 94 8.79 0.60 -11.46
C GLU A 94 7.86 0.33 -10.26
N ILE A 95 6.68 -0.26 -10.50
CA ILE A 95 5.72 -0.58 -9.45
C ILE A 95 5.93 -2.01 -8.96
N ILE A 96 6.37 -2.15 -7.74
CA ILE A 96 6.55 -3.43 -7.07
C ILE A 96 5.57 -3.54 -5.91
N PHE A 97 4.63 -4.47 -5.98
CA PHE A 97 3.71 -4.75 -4.88
C PHE A 97 4.39 -5.58 -3.80
N THR A 98 4.28 -5.11 -2.57
CA THR A 98 4.76 -5.79 -1.37
C THR A 98 3.61 -5.96 -0.37
N ARG A 99 3.80 -6.81 0.64
CA ARG A 99 2.76 -7.07 1.65
C ARG A 99 2.53 -5.87 2.58
N ASN A 100 3.56 -5.07 2.81
CA ASN A 100 3.52 -3.92 3.71
C ASN A 100 4.76 -3.02 3.51
N ALA A 101 4.76 -1.85 4.17
CA ALA A 101 5.88 -0.91 4.13
C ALA A 101 7.18 -1.49 4.68
N THR A 102 7.12 -2.35 5.70
CA THR A 102 8.31 -3.02 6.25
C THR A 102 9.02 -3.84 5.19
N GLU A 103 8.28 -4.64 4.42
CA GLU A 103 8.85 -5.43 3.32
C GLU A 103 9.40 -4.52 2.22
N ALA A 104 8.69 -3.45 1.85
CA ALA A 104 9.14 -2.51 0.83
C ALA A 104 10.48 -1.83 1.22
N ILE A 105 10.60 -1.34 2.44
CA ILE A 105 11.82 -0.69 2.92
C ILE A 105 12.97 -1.70 3.00
N ASN A 106 12.73 -2.91 3.51
CA ASN A 106 13.74 -3.95 3.53
C ASN A 106 14.17 -4.35 2.11
N LEU A 107 13.24 -4.43 1.15
CA LEU A 107 13.58 -4.69 -0.25
C LEU A 107 14.55 -3.63 -0.79
N VAL A 108 14.28 -2.35 -0.55
CA VAL A 108 15.17 -1.25 -0.96
C VAL A 108 16.53 -1.36 -0.28
N ALA A 109 16.56 -1.60 1.03
CA ALA A 109 17.81 -1.73 1.77
C ALA A 109 18.66 -2.93 1.29
N TYR A 110 18.02 -4.07 1.03
CA TYR A 110 18.71 -5.29 0.57
C TYR A 110 19.14 -5.26 -0.89
N THR A 111 18.45 -4.51 -1.74
CA THR A 111 18.80 -4.40 -3.17
C THR A 111 19.63 -3.15 -3.41
N PHE A 112 18.99 -1.99 -3.53
CA PHE A 112 19.66 -0.72 -3.80
C PHE A 112 20.69 -0.36 -2.72
N GLY A 113 20.33 -0.47 -1.43
CA GLY A 113 21.23 -0.12 -0.33
C GLY A 113 22.50 -0.96 -0.34
N ARG A 114 22.34 -2.28 -0.47
CA ARG A 114 23.49 -3.20 -0.52
C ARG A 114 24.41 -2.98 -1.71
N GLU A 115 23.85 -2.62 -2.86
CA GLU A 115 24.61 -2.46 -4.12
C GLU A 115 25.26 -1.07 -4.25
N ARG A 116 24.61 -0.04 -3.71
CA ARG A 116 24.95 1.36 -3.98
C ARG A 116 25.59 2.09 -2.80
N ILE A 117 25.21 1.76 -1.58
CA ILE A 117 25.71 2.41 -0.37
C ILE A 117 27.05 1.80 0.01
N LYS A 118 28.04 2.66 0.28
CA LYS A 118 29.42 2.28 0.63
C LYS A 118 29.82 2.82 2.00
N ALA A 119 30.97 2.41 2.49
CA ALA A 119 31.53 2.93 3.73
C ALA A 119 31.70 4.46 3.66
N GLY A 120 31.18 5.15 4.65
CA GLY A 120 31.21 6.61 4.74
C GLY A 120 30.04 7.32 4.03
N ASP A 121 29.19 6.61 3.29
CA ASP A 121 27.97 7.22 2.76
C ASP A 121 26.98 7.50 3.89
N GLU A 122 26.30 8.64 3.82
CA GLU A 122 25.37 9.09 4.86
C GLU A 122 23.93 8.68 4.56
N ILE A 123 23.24 8.15 5.59
CA ILE A 123 21.81 7.86 5.55
C ILE A 123 21.10 8.74 6.58
N VAL A 124 20.35 9.73 6.11
CA VAL A 124 19.64 10.66 6.99
C VAL A 124 18.27 10.10 7.35
N LEU A 125 17.99 9.97 8.63
CA LEU A 125 16.72 9.52 9.19
C LEU A 125 16.15 10.54 10.16
N SER A 126 14.81 10.64 10.21
CA SER A 126 14.12 11.40 11.24
C SER A 126 14.04 10.57 12.52
N ILE A 127 14.10 11.24 13.68
CA ILE A 127 13.89 10.58 14.98
C ILE A 127 12.44 10.10 15.17
N MET A 128 11.50 10.59 14.36
CA MET A 128 10.08 10.23 14.44
C MET A 128 9.73 9.01 13.58
N GLU A 129 10.71 8.38 12.94
CA GLU A 129 10.45 7.23 12.07
C GLU A 129 9.93 6.02 12.83
N HIS A 130 9.05 5.26 12.18
CA HIS A 130 8.69 3.93 12.63
C HIS A 130 9.90 3.00 12.51
N HIS A 131 10.06 2.04 13.42
CA HIS A 131 11.18 1.10 13.44
C HIS A 131 11.45 0.40 12.10
N SER A 132 10.42 0.15 11.31
CA SER A 132 10.57 -0.43 9.96
C SER A 132 11.41 0.44 9.02
N ASN A 133 11.48 1.75 9.28
CA ASN A 133 12.31 2.70 8.53
C ASN A 133 13.55 3.18 9.31
N ILE A 134 13.95 2.45 10.33
CA ILE A 134 15.19 2.67 11.10
C ILE A 134 16.09 1.45 10.99
N VAL A 135 15.57 0.28 11.40
CA VAL A 135 16.36 -0.95 11.56
C VAL A 135 17.04 -1.43 10.27
N PRO A 136 16.42 -1.41 9.09
CA PRO A 136 17.10 -1.82 7.86
C PRO A 136 18.34 -0.99 7.52
N TRP A 137 18.31 0.30 7.83
CA TRP A 137 19.43 1.21 7.61
C TRP A 137 20.57 1.00 8.61
N HIS A 138 20.26 0.65 9.87
CA HIS A 138 21.26 0.24 10.85
C HIS A 138 22.01 -1.02 10.39
N PHE A 139 21.36 -1.96 9.72
CA PHE A 139 22.06 -3.10 9.15
C PHE A 139 23.03 -2.71 8.03
N LEU A 140 22.74 -1.70 7.24
CA LEU A 140 23.68 -1.17 6.24
C LEU A 140 24.86 -0.48 6.92
N ARG A 141 24.62 0.29 7.97
CA ARG A 141 25.67 0.87 8.81
C ARG A 141 26.62 -0.19 9.34
N GLU A 142 26.10 -1.25 9.95
CA GLU A 142 26.91 -2.33 10.53
C GLU A 142 27.66 -3.15 9.50
N ARG A 143 27.05 -3.42 8.36
CA ARG A 143 27.59 -4.34 7.36
C ARG A 143 28.48 -3.67 6.31
N GLN A 144 28.21 -2.41 5.99
CA GLN A 144 28.85 -1.67 4.91
C GLN A 144 29.56 -0.41 5.37
N GLY A 145 29.44 -0.04 6.64
CA GLY A 145 30.10 1.15 7.18
C GLY A 145 29.43 2.47 6.77
N ALA A 146 28.14 2.46 6.42
CA ALA A 146 27.36 3.69 6.24
C ALA A 146 27.26 4.48 7.57
N VAL A 147 27.00 5.77 7.49
CA VAL A 147 26.93 6.67 8.66
C VAL A 147 25.51 7.22 8.82
#